data_959fc27f6f18ef7d87373ac341ac5730
#
_entry.id   959fc27f6f18ef7d87373ac341ac5730
#
_cell.length_a   1.000
_cell.length_b   1.000
_cell.length_c   1.000
_cell.angle_alpha   90.00
_cell.angle_beta   90.00
_cell.angle_gamma   90.00
#
_symmetry.space_group_name_H-M   'P 1'
#
loop_
_entity.id
_entity.type
_entity.pdbx_description
1 polymer ?
#
loop_
_entity_poly.entity_id
_entity_poly.type
_entity_poly.pdbx_seq_one_letter_code
_entity_poly.pdbx_strand_id
1 'polypeptide(L)'
;MSHSSKAILLRYGEDMEGIERLANLSEVWVSAGSPLQTPAEIAKGIKTWIRDIPEFKKFFFSLPPEVDRKYVRDTVSNCRLTFAERFIATMVWGYGNVGYGPYRVSKMLASENLDTKLSISWGLAREGAALDAYNYLKDNRIEQLGPAFATKWLYFCSDEPVEIPIYDSVVARWIGEHAKEHFAGVPISSEYWSANTYSRYLNFLSKASQLTGLKAGELEYLIFLDAQSN
;
A
#
# COMPACT_ATOMS: atom_id res chain seq x y z
N MET A 1 10.38 -20.31 -19.05
CA MET A 1 9.56 -21.01 -18.03
C MET A 1 10.17 -22.33 -17.66
N SER A 2 10.46 -22.55 -16.39
CA SER A 2 10.99 -23.82 -15.87
C SER A 2 9.90 -24.91 -15.93
N HIS A 3 10.33 -26.21 -15.97
CA HIS A 3 9.39 -27.36 -15.94
C HIS A 3 8.48 -27.33 -14.68
N SER A 4 8.95 -26.75 -13.59
CA SER A 4 8.20 -26.57 -12.33
C SER A 4 7.04 -25.58 -12.47
N SER A 5 7.23 -24.48 -13.21
CA SER A 5 6.19 -23.47 -13.47
C SER A 5 5.03 -24.02 -14.28
N LYS A 6 5.31 -24.87 -15.30
CA LYS A 6 4.26 -25.54 -16.12
C LYS A 6 3.41 -26.54 -15.31
N ALA A 7 3.99 -27.25 -14.34
CA ALA A 7 3.28 -28.23 -13.52
C ALA A 7 2.32 -27.55 -12.51
N ILE A 8 2.66 -26.34 -12.06
CA ILE A 8 1.82 -25.54 -11.17
C ILE A 8 0.63 -24.95 -11.95
N LEU A 9 0.85 -24.46 -13.18
CA LEU A 9 -0.19 -23.91 -14.06
C LEU A 9 -1.31 -24.92 -14.35
N LEU A 10 -0.99 -26.21 -14.49
CA LEU A 10 -1.97 -27.29 -14.72
C LEU A 10 -2.88 -27.58 -13.50
N ARG A 11 -2.54 -27.07 -12.31
CA ARG A 11 -3.33 -27.25 -11.07
C ARG A 11 -4.43 -26.21 -10.86
N TYR A 12 -4.36 -25.03 -11.50
CA TYR A 12 -5.21 -23.88 -11.14
C TYR A 12 -6.29 -23.52 -12.18
N GLY A 13 -6.37 -24.21 -13.36
CA GLY A 13 -7.43 -23.99 -14.35
C GLY A 13 -7.31 -22.67 -15.12
N GLU A 14 -8.40 -22.26 -15.78
CA GLU A 14 -8.45 -21.19 -16.79
C GLU A 14 -8.27 -19.75 -16.26
N ASP A 15 -8.20 -19.53 -14.94
CA ASP A 15 -8.15 -18.19 -14.32
C ASP A 15 -6.72 -17.76 -13.94
N MET A 16 -5.79 -17.73 -14.91
CA MET A 16 -4.37 -17.50 -14.62
C MET A 16 -3.76 -16.25 -15.25
N GLU A 17 -4.48 -15.51 -16.09
CA GLU A 17 -3.91 -14.41 -16.90
C GLU A 17 -3.14 -13.39 -16.04
N GLY A 18 -3.74 -12.84 -15.00
CA GLY A 18 -3.08 -11.85 -14.12
C GLY A 18 -1.89 -12.43 -13.35
N ILE A 19 -1.95 -13.71 -12.95
CA ILE A 19 -0.85 -14.38 -12.24
C ILE A 19 0.31 -14.67 -13.20
N GLU A 20 0.05 -15.12 -14.41
CA GLU A 20 1.05 -15.36 -15.46
C GLU A 20 1.73 -14.05 -15.87
N ARG A 21 0.95 -12.96 -16.00
CA ARG A 21 1.49 -11.63 -16.26
C ARG A 21 2.46 -11.20 -15.14
N LEU A 22 2.09 -11.37 -13.87
CA LEU A 22 2.98 -11.08 -12.73
C LEU A 22 4.23 -11.97 -12.73
N ALA A 23 4.11 -13.23 -13.08
CA ALA A 23 5.27 -14.11 -13.19
C ALA A 23 6.26 -13.63 -14.25
N ASN A 24 5.77 -13.24 -15.43
CA ASN A 24 6.62 -12.69 -16.50
C ASN A 24 7.27 -11.36 -16.08
N LEU A 25 6.52 -10.46 -15.46
CA LEU A 25 7.04 -9.19 -14.94
C LEU A 25 8.11 -9.42 -13.86
N SER A 26 7.91 -10.42 -12.99
CA SER A 26 8.87 -10.75 -11.93
C SER A 26 10.21 -11.25 -12.50
N GLU A 27 10.20 -12.10 -13.51
CA GLU A 27 11.42 -12.58 -14.19
C GLU A 27 12.21 -11.39 -14.78
N VAL A 28 11.52 -10.46 -15.45
CA VAL A 28 12.15 -9.26 -16.03
C VAL A 28 12.70 -8.36 -14.93
N TRP A 29 11.93 -8.09 -13.89
CA TRP A 29 12.32 -7.21 -12.79
C TRP A 29 13.51 -7.74 -12.00
N VAL A 30 13.52 -9.04 -11.67
CA VAL A 30 14.64 -9.70 -10.98
C VAL A 30 15.89 -9.68 -11.87
N SER A 31 15.76 -9.96 -13.18
CA SER A 31 16.86 -9.90 -14.12
C SER A 31 17.46 -8.51 -14.28
N ALA A 32 16.65 -7.46 -14.06
CA ALA A 32 17.09 -6.06 -14.05
C ALA A 32 17.71 -5.60 -12.71
N GLY A 33 17.88 -6.51 -11.73
CA GLY A 33 18.44 -6.19 -10.42
C GLY A 33 17.43 -5.62 -9.43
N SER A 34 16.14 -5.88 -9.63
CA SER A 34 15.03 -5.47 -8.73
C SER A 34 15.03 -3.97 -8.41
N PRO A 35 14.94 -3.09 -9.44
CA PRO A 35 15.05 -1.65 -9.24
C PRO A 35 13.96 -1.13 -8.30
N LEU A 36 14.37 -0.27 -7.37
CA LEU A 36 13.47 0.33 -6.40
C LEU A 36 12.66 1.48 -7.02
N GLN A 37 11.53 1.79 -6.41
CA GLN A 37 10.71 2.95 -6.78
C GLN A 37 11.50 4.25 -6.63
N THR A 38 11.37 5.15 -7.62
CA THR A 38 11.89 6.51 -7.54
C THR A 38 11.29 7.23 -6.33
N PRO A 39 12.10 7.94 -5.51
CA PRO A 39 11.61 8.71 -4.39
C PRO A 39 10.57 9.75 -4.81
N ALA A 40 9.57 9.97 -3.95
CA ALA A 40 8.57 11.01 -4.16
C ALA A 40 9.17 12.38 -3.74
N GLU A 41 9.18 13.35 -4.67
CA GLU A 41 9.56 14.73 -4.34
C GLU A 41 8.46 15.38 -3.49
N ILE A 42 8.81 15.87 -2.30
CA ILE A 42 7.88 16.52 -1.37
C ILE A 42 8.22 18.00 -1.12
N ALA A 43 9.43 18.42 -1.49
CA ALA A 43 9.95 19.76 -1.19
C ALA A 43 9.03 20.88 -1.69
N LYS A 44 8.44 20.73 -2.88
CA LYS A 44 7.53 21.75 -3.46
C LYS A 44 6.23 21.92 -2.66
N GLY A 45 5.74 20.84 -2.05
CA GLY A 45 4.50 20.83 -1.28
C GLY A 45 4.63 21.23 0.18
N ILE A 46 5.84 21.23 0.76
CA ILE A 46 6.07 21.34 2.20
C ILE A 46 5.45 22.59 2.85
N LYS A 47 5.45 23.71 2.14
CA LYS A 47 4.83 24.96 2.63
C LYS A 47 3.32 24.82 2.83
N THR A 48 2.65 24.07 1.97
CA THR A 48 1.20 23.80 2.06
C THR A 48 0.93 22.89 3.27
N TRP A 49 1.75 21.86 3.48
CA TRP A 49 1.67 21.01 4.66
C TRP A 49 1.80 21.78 5.95
N ILE A 50 2.80 22.68 6.05
CA ILE A 50 3.01 23.53 7.24
C ILE A 50 1.86 24.51 7.45
N ARG A 51 1.26 25.07 6.38
CA ARG A 51 0.11 25.96 6.47
C ARG A 51 -1.12 25.25 7.02
N ASP A 52 -1.40 24.05 6.55
CA ASP A 52 -2.65 23.34 6.85
C ASP A 52 -2.54 22.50 8.15
N ILE A 53 -1.32 22.18 8.59
CA ILE A 53 -1.02 21.39 9.80
C ILE A 53 0.16 22.03 10.56
N PRO A 54 -0.01 23.25 11.07
CA PRO A 54 1.09 24.05 11.65
C PRO A 54 1.69 23.45 12.94
N GLU A 55 0.93 22.65 13.68
CA GLU A 55 1.36 21.95 14.90
C GLU A 55 2.50 20.96 14.65
N PHE A 56 2.59 20.42 13.43
CA PHE A 56 3.67 19.49 13.02
C PHE A 56 4.80 20.17 12.22
N LYS A 57 4.90 21.51 12.26
CA LYS A 57 5.90 22.27 11.51
C LYS A 57 7.33 21.78 11.72
N LYS A 58 7.71 21.43 12.97
CA LYS A 58 9.04 20.89 13.28
C LYS A 58 9.29 19.55 12.59
N PHE A 59 8.30 18.68 12.56
CA PHE A 59 8.36 17.41 11.87
C PHE A 59 8.51 17.60 10.35
N PHE A 60 7.73 18.47 9.73
CA PHE A 60 7.86 18.78 8.31
C PHE A 60 9.23 19.31 7.92
N PHE A 61 9.87 20.14 8.75
CA PHE A 61 11.24 20.60 8.51
C PHE A 61 12.30 19.52 8.68
N SER A 62 12.02 18.42 9.35
CA SER A 62 12.93 17.28 9.48
C SER A 62 12.83 16.29 8.33
N LEU A 63 11.80 16.39 7.48
CA LEU A 63 11.66 15.52 6.31
C LEU A 63 12.71 15.87 5.25
N PRO A 64 13.29 14.89 4.56
CA PRO A 64 14.15 15.15 3.42
C PRO A 64 13.33 15.70 2.24
N PRO A 65 13.96 16.30 1.23
CA PRO A 65 13.26 16.85 0.07
C PRO A 65 12.57 15.78 -0.77
N GLU A 66 13.03 14.55 -0.68
CA GLU A 66 12.49 13.36 -1.34
C GLU A 66 12.31 12.24 -0.33
N VAL A 67 11.21 11.50 -0.44
CA VAL A 67 10.90 10.35 0.42
C VAL A 67 10.63 9.11 -0.42
N ASP A 68 11.25 8.00 -0.05
CA ASP A 68 11.03 6.68 -0.64
C ASP A 68 10.30 5.74 0.36
N ARG A 69 9.98 4.54 -0.11
CA ARG A 69 9.34 3.52 0.74
C ARG A 69 10.20 3.14 1.95
N LYS A 70 11.53 3.10 1.78
CA LYS A 70 12.46 2.78 2.87
C LYS A 70 12.43 3.86 3.95
N TYR A 71 12.54 5.13 3.56
CA TYR A 71 12.49 6.25 4.49
C TYR A 71 11.19 6.25 5.31
N VAL A 72 10.04 6.05 4.65
CA VAL A 72 8.74 6.03 5.34
C VAL A 72 8.66 4.83 6.30
N ARG A 73 9.12 3.64 5.90
CA ARG A 73 9.14 2.44 6.74
C ARG A 73 10.01 2.66 7.98
N ASP A 74 11.20 3.21 7.82
CA ASP A 74 12.12 3.55 8.92
C ASP A 74 11.46 4.59 9.87
N THR A 75 10.76 5.58 9.32
CA THR A 75 10.04 6.61 10.09
C THR A 75 8.86 6.00 10.87
N VAL A 76 8.06 5.14 10.25
CA VAL A 76 6.91 4.47 10.89
C VAL A 76 7.37 3.51 12.00
N SER A 77 8.53 2.89 11.85
CA SER A 77 9.12 2.01 12.86
C SER A 77 9.83 2.75 14.00
N ASN A 78 10.06 4.07 13.88
CA ASN A 78 10.78 4.86 14.88
C ASN A 78 9.91 5.11 16.13
N CYS A 79 10.20 4.40 17.21
CA CYS A 79 9.45 4.51 18.49
C CYS A 79 9.56 5.87 19.20
N ARG A 80 10.46 6.76 18.77
CA ARG A 80 10.59 8.13 19.31
C ARG A 80 9.57 9.11 18.73
N LEU A 81 8.92 8.75 17.62
CA LEU A 81 7.88 9.54 16.96
C LEU A 81 6.50 9.13 17.47
N THR A 82 5.61 10.11 17.54
CA THR A 82 4.18 9.88 17.84
C THR A 82 3.51 9.11 16.68
N PHE A 83 2.38 8.47 16.92
CA PHE A 83 1.61 7.82 15.86
C PHE A 83 1.16 8.82 14.79
N ALA A 84 0.81 10.05 15.19
CA ALA A 84 0.46 11.11 14.26
C ALA A 84 1.64 11.47 13.31
N GLU A 85 2.87 11.60 13.80
CA GLU A 85 4.05 11.87 12.97
C GLU A 85 4.35 10.74 11.99
N ARG A 86 4.27 9.47 12.44
CA ARG A 86 4.43 8.28 11.60
C ARG A 86 3.36 8.24 10.51
N PHE A 87 2.11 8.53 10.88
CA PHE A 87 0.99 8.60 9.95
C PHE A 87 1.18 9.72 8.92
N ILE A 88 1.59 10.92 9.35
CA ILE A 88 1.90 12.05 8.46
C ILE A 88 2.97 11.65 7.44
N ALA A 89 4.05 10.96 7.84
CA ALA A 89 5.09 10.51 6.89
C ALA A 89 4.50 9.63 5.78
N THR A 90 3.61 8.68 6.14
CA THR A 90 2.88 7.84 5.17
C THR A 90 2.02 8.68 4.23
N MET A 91 1.29 9.65 4.77
CA MET A 91 0.40 10.50 3.97
C MET A 91 1.18 11.43 3.04
N VAL A 92 2.28 12.01 3.50
CA VAL A 92 3.18 12.84 2.68
C VAL A 92 3.70 12.05 1.49
N TRP A 93 4.17 10.81 1.70
CA TRP A 93 4.58 9.94 0.60
C TRP A 93 3.43 9.60 -0.33
N GLY A 94 2.26 9.24 0.21
CA GLY A 94 1.10 8.80 -0.56
C GLY A 94 0.46 9.89 -1.41
N TYR A 95 0.47 11.15 -0.94
CA TYR A 95 -0.04 12.29 -1.69
C TYR A 95 1.02 12.94 -2.58
N GLY A 96 2.32 12.82 -2.24
CA GLY A 96 3.38 13.53 -2.95
C GLY A 96 3.08 15.03 -3.03
N ASN A 97 3.08 15.57 -4.24
CA ASN A 97 2.80 16.99 -4.50
C ASN A 97 1.32 17.32 -4.79
N VAL A 98 0.37 16.42 -4.49
CA VAL A 98 -1.07 16.64 -4.72
C VAL A 98 -1.62 17.66 -3.72
N GLY A 99 -2.05 18.82 -4.20
CA GLY A 99 -2.33 20.01 -3.41
C GLY A 99 -3.44 19.93 -2.37
N TYR A 100 -4.38 18.99 -2.46
CA TYR A 100 -5.45 18.82 -1.47
C TYR A 100 -5.10 17.80 -0.35
N GLY A 101 -3.95 17.13 -0.46
CA GLY A 101 -3.46 16.17 0.54
C GLY A 101 -3.37 16.78 1.95
N PRO A 102 -2.68 17.91 2.16
CA PRO A 102 -2.55 18.55 3.46
C PRO A 102 -3.89 18.85 4.14
N TYR A 103 -4.86 19.40 3.40
CA TYR A 103 -6.21 19.64 3.92
C TYR A 103 -6.90 18.36 4.39
N ARG A 104 -6.84 17.28 3.60
CA ARG A 104 -7.44 15.99 4.00
C ARG A 104 -6.78 15.44 5.25
N VAL A 105 -5.43 15.49 5.31
CA VAL A 105 -4.69 14.98 6.47
C VAL A 105 -4.97 15.81 7.72
N SER A 106 -5.16 17.12 7.62
CA SER A 106 -5.60 17.93 8.78
C SER A 106 -6.94 17.44 9.36
N LYS A 107 -7.88 17.00 8.50
CA LYS A 107 -9.15 16.39 8.95
C LYS A 107 -8.95 15.00 9.55
N MET A 108 -8.05 14.17 8.96
CA MET A 108 -7.69 12.87 9.55
C MET A 108 -7.11 13.04 10.95
N LEU A 109 -6.21 14.01 11.14
CA LEU A 109 -5.56 14.29 12.43
C LEU A 109 -6.53 14.82 13.49
N ALA A 110 -7.62 15.48 13.09
CA ALA A 110 -8.67 15.96 14.01
C ALA A 110 -9.65 14.86 14.40
N SER A 111 -9.51 13.62 13.88
CA SER A 111 -10.42 12.52 14.21
C SER A 111 -10.30 12.11 15.68
N GLU A 112 -11.46 11.86 16.30
CA GLU A 112 -11.53 11.39 17.66
C GLU A 112 -10.79 10.07 17.86
N ASN A 113 -10.02 9.96 18.96
CA ASN A 113 -9.24 8.78 19.33
C ASN A 113 -8.23 8.33 18.24
N LEU A 114 -7.68 9.28 17.46
CA LEU A 114 -6.78 8.97 16.35
C LEU A 114 -5.59 8.10 16.79
N ASP A 115 -4.87 8.47 17.85
CA ASP A 115 -3.69 7.74 18.32
C ASP A 115 -4.03 6.29 18.69
N THR A 116 -5.17 6.06 19.32
CA THR A 116 -5.67 4.71 19.63
C THR A 116 -5.95 3.92 18.37
N LYS A 117 -6.62 4.52 17.37
CA LYS A 117 -6.92 3.86 16.09
C LYS A 117 -5.66 3.50 15.32
N LEU A 118 -4.70 4.41 15.27
CA LEU A 118 -3.42 4.18 14.61
C LEU A 118 -2.58 3.13 15.35
N SER A 119 -2.55 3.18 16.69
CA SER A 119 -1.81 2.22 17.51
C SER A 119 -2.34 0.79 17.35
N ILE A 120 -3.67 0.58 17.40
CA ILE A 120 -4.26 -0.74 17.25
C ILE A 120 -4.03 -1.28 15.83
N SER A 121 -4.28 -0.45 14.79
CA SER A 121 -4.06 -0.87 13.41
C SER A 121 -2.59 -1.16 13.12
N TRP A 122 -1.66 -0.41 13.73
CA TRP A 122 -0.23 -0.67 13.67
C TRP A 122 0.13 -2.02 14.31
N GLY A 123 -0.42 -2.32 15.50
CA GLY A 123 -0.20 -3.61 16.17
C GLY A 123 -0.67 -4.79 15.32
N LEU A 124 -1.90 -4.74 14.81
CA LEU A 124 -2.44 -5.79 13.92
C LEU A 124 -1.60 -5.95 12.64
N ALA A 125 -1.11 -4.84 12.07
CA ALA A 125 -0.27 -4.90 10.89
C ALA A 125 1.09 -5.57 11.19
N ARG A 126 1.69 -5.30 12.35
CA ARG A 126 2.94 -5.93 12.83
C ARG A 126 2.81 -7.43 13.03
N GLU A 127 1.65 -7.89 13.46
CA GLU A 127 1.31 -9.31 13.60
C GLU A 127 1.02 -10.01 12.26
N GLY A 128 1.00 -9.26 11.16
CA GLY A 128 0.67 -9.78 9.83
C GLY A 128 -0.82 -10.03 9.61
N ALA A 129 -1.68 -9.55 10.52
CA ALA A 129 -3.14 -9.70 10.46
C ALA A 129 -3.76 -8.68 9.46
N ALA A 130 -3.41 -8.80 8.18
CA ALA A 130 -3.73 -7.81 7.14
C ALA A 130 -5.23 -7.50 7.04
N LEU A 131 -6.07 -8.54 7.01
CA LEU A 131 -7.52 -8.37 6.88
C LEU A 131 -8.13 -7.81 8.15
N ASP A 132 -7.63 -8.19 9.32
CA ASP A 132 -8.11 -7.69 10.61
C ASP A 132 -7.74 -6.22 10.79
N ALA A 133 -6.51 -5.83 10.43
CA ALA A 133 -6.06 -4.43 10.43
C ALA A 133 -6.90 -3.57 9.48
N TYR A 134 -7.21 -4.07 8.28
CA TYR A 134 -8.09 -3.40 7.33
C TYR A 134 -9.52 -3.25 7.87
N ASN A 135 -10.10 -4.33 8.41
CA ASN A 135 -11.43 -4.32 8.99
C ASN A 135 -11.51 -3.39 10.21
N TYR A 136 -10.48 -3.38 11.05
CA TYR A 136 -10.41 -2.48 12.18
C TYR A 136 -10.54 -1.00 11.73
N LEU A 137 -9.76 -0.57 10.73
CA LEU A 137 -9.85 0.80 10.20
C LEU A 137 -11.17 1.07 9.45
N LYS A 138 -11.74 0.05 8.79
CA LYS A 138 -13.07 0.13 8.17
C LYS A 138 -14.17 0.41 9.22
N ASP A 139 -14.12 -0.26 10.36
CA ASP A 139 -15.16 -0.18 11.40
C ASP A 139 -14.92 0.99 12.38
N ASN A 140 -13.64 1.40 12.56
CA ASN A 140 -13.22 2.53 13.38
C ASN A 140 -12.75 3.71 12.52
N ARG A 141 -13.65 4.29 11.75
CA ARG A 141 -13.37 5.31 10.74
C ARG A 141 -12.50 6.46 11.27
N ILE A 142 -11.49 6.82 10.48
CA ILE A 142 -10.78 8.10 10.56
C ILE A 142 -11.37 8.98 9.46
N GLU A 143 -11.77 10.21 9.80
CA GLU A 143 -12.36 11.15 8.84
C GLU A 143 -11.43 11.33 7.62
N GLN A 144 -11.98 11.36 6.42
CA GLN A 144 -11.23 11.48 5.14
C GLN A 144 -10.25 10.33 4.81
N LEU A 145 -10.06 9.33 5.68
CA LEU A 145 -9.22 8.16 5.38
C LEU A 145 -10.04 7.13 4.59
N GLY A 146 -9.76 7.02 3.30
CA GLY A 146 -10.31 5.96 2.46
C GLY A 146 -9.44 4.70 2.42
N PRO A 147 -9.95 3.61 1.80
CA PRO A 147 -9.25 2.31 1.75
C PRO A 147 -7.84 2.41 1.18
N ALA A 148 -7.65 3.16 0.10
CA ALA A 148 -6.35 3.33 -0.57
C ALA A 148 -5.26 3.87 0.37
N PHE A 149 -5.58 4.90 1.17
CA PHE A 149 -4.63 5.47 2.12
C PHE A 149 -4.52 4.64 3.41
N ALA A 150 -5.58 3.95 3.80
CA ALA A 150 -5.54 2.99 4.90
C ALA A 150 -4.57 1.84 4.58
N THR A 151 -4.62 1.26 3.38
CA THR A 151 -3.69 0.20 2.99
C THR A 151 -2.25 0.71 2.85
N LYS A 152 -2.01 1.98 2.47
CA LYS A 152 -0.68 2.59 2.52
C LYS A 152 -0.15 2.67 3.96
N TRP A 153 -0.99 3.08 4.91
CA TRP A 153 -0.63 3.07 6.33
C TRP A 153 -0.27 1.66 6.81
N LEU A 154 -1.12 0.67 6.54
CA LEU A 154 -0.89 -0.71 6.95
C LEU A 154 0.37 -1.31 6.32
N TYR A 155 0.66 -0.99 5.04
CA TYR A 155 1.89 -1.40 4.35
C TYR A 155 3.14 -0.94 5.10
N PHE A 156 3.20 0.32 5.52
CA PHE A 156 4.35 0.85 6.23
C PHE A 156 4.40 0.41 7.70
N CYS A 157 3.28 0.01 8.27
CA CYS A 157 3.22 -0.57 9.61
C CYS A 157 3.68 -2.02 9.67
N SER A 158 3.56 -2.78 8.58
CA SER A 158 3.94 -4.19 8.52
C SER A 158 5.46 -4.36 8.42
N ASP A 159 5.96 -5.42 9.06
CA ASP A 159 7.37 -5.80 9.00
C ASP A 159 7.58 -7.01 8.08
N GLU A 160 8.82 -7.17 7.62
CA GLU A 160 9.24 -8.43 7.00
C GLU A 160 9.15 -9.61 8.00
N PRO A 161 8.80 -10.81 7.55
CA PRO A 161 8.56 -11.22 6.16
C PRO A 161 7.13 -10.99 5.66
N VAL A 162 6.22 -10.47 6.50
CA VAL A 162 4.79 -10.34 6.17
C VAL A 162 4.50 -8.88 5.79
N GLU A 163 4.59 -8.58 4.51
CA GLU A 163 4.21 -7.27 3.99
C GLU A 163 2.71 -7.22 3.65
N ILE A 164 2.02 -6.21 4.19
CA ILE A 164 0.62 -5.91 3.84
C ILE A 164 0.61 -5.09 2.56
N PRO A 165 0.08 -5.60 1.43
CA PRO A 165 0.15 -4.91 0.15
C PRO A 165 -0.80 -3.72 0.08
N ILE A 166 -0.41 -2.68 -0.66
CA ILE A 166 -1.24 -1.52 -0.95
C ILE A 166 -2.34 -1.90 -1.96
N TYR A 167 -3.56 -1.41 -1.71
CA TYR A 167 -4.69 -1.52 -2.64
C TYR A 167 -5.26 -0.14 -2.93
N ASP A 168 -4.78 0.50 -3.99
CA ASP A 168 -5.22 1.82 -4.43
C ASP A 168 -5.86 1.79 -5.83
N SER A 169 -6.19 2.95 -6.38
CA SER A 169 -6.87 3.06 -7.68
C SER A 169 -6.03 2.54 -8.85
N VAL A 170 -4.71 2.63 -8.77
CA VAL A 170 -3.81 2.10 -9.81
C VAL A 170 -3.85 0.57 -9.79
N VAL A 171 -3.72 -0.02 -8.60
CA VAL A 171 -3.82 -1.47 -8.40
C VAL A 171 -5.21 -1.99 -8.78
N ALA A 172 -6.28 -1.31 -8.35
CA ALA A 172 -7.66 -1.71 -8.68
C ALA A 172 -7.92 -1.70 -10.19
N ARG A 173 -7.43 -0.68 -10.91
CA ARG A 173 -7.52 -0.60 -12.37
C ARG A 173 -6.81 -1.78 -13.02
N TRP A 174 -5.55 -2.03 -12.67
CA TRP A 174 -4.77 -3.14 -13.23
C TRP A 174 -5.46 -4.50 -13.01
N ILE A 175 -6.00 -4.73 -11.81
CA ILE A 175 -6.78 -5.94 -11.50
C ILE A 175 -8.01 -6.05 -12.41
N GLY A 176 -8.73 -4.95 -12.62
CA GLY A 176 -9.89 -4.93 -13.51
C GLY A 176 -9.56 -5.25 -14.95
N GLU A 177 -8.34 -4.96 -15.39
CA GLU A 177 -7.84 -5.19 -16.74
C GLU A 177 -7.27 -6.60 -16.94
N HIS A 178 -6.60 -7.16 -15.92
CA HIS A 178 -5.75 -8.36 -16.07
C HIS A 178 -6.09 -9.53 -15.14
N ALA A 179 -6.94 -9.34 -14.13
CA ALA A 179 -7.19 -10.35 -13.10
C ALA A 179 -8.64 -10.36 -12.57
N LYS A 180 -9.60 -9.79 -13.31
CA LYS A 180 -10.99 -9.61 -12.87
C LYS A 180 -11.70 -10.91 -12.48
N GLU A 181 -11.34 -12.04 -13.08
CA GLU A 181 -11.89 -13.36 -12.80
C GLU A 181 -11.63 -13.80 -11.35
N HIS A 182 -10.50 -13.42 -10.77
CA HIS A 182 -10.19 -13.67 -9.35
C HIS A 182 -11.10 -12.89 -8.40
N PHE A 183 -11.82 -11.88 -8.92
CA PHE A 183 -12.71 -10.99 -8.17
C PHE A 183 -14.19 -11.18 -8.49
N ALA A 184 -14.56 -12.31 -9.09
CA ALA A 184 -15.94 -12.61 -9.44
C ALA A 184 -16.89 -12.41 -8.26
N GLY A 185 -17.95 -11.62 -8.48
CA GLY A 185 -18.97 -11.32 -7.47
C GLY A 185 -18.60 -10.23 -6.43
N VAL A 186 -17.42 -9.58 -6.56
CA VAL A 186 -17.05 -8.43 -5.71
C VAL A 186 -16.66 -7.22 -6.56
N PRO A 187 -16.93 -5.98 -6.10
CA PRO A 187 -16.53 -4.78 -6.85
C PRO A 187 -15.02 -4.60 -6.83
N ILE A 188 -14.42 -4.29 -7.98
CA ILE A 188 -12.99 -3.95 -8.10
C ILE A 188 -12.87 -2.44 -7.98
N SER A 189 -12.77 -1.93 -6.74
CA SER A 189 -12.65 -0.51 -6.45
C SER A 189 -11.90 -0.28 -5.15
N SER A 190 -11.06 0.74 -5.12
CA SER A 190 -10.40 1.24 -3.91
C SER A 190 -11.08 2.47 -3.31
N GLU A 191 -12.21 2.91 -3.86
CA GLU A 191 -12.97 4.06 -3.36
C GLU A 191 -13.84 3.70 -2.16
N TYR A 192 -14.28 2.45 -2.11
CA TYR A 192 -15.19 1.96 -1.07
C TYR A 192 -14.52 0.87 -0.23
N TRP A 193 -14.81 0.90 1.07
CA TRP A 193 -14.37 -0.13 1.99
C TRP A 193 -15.08 -1.46 1.70
N SER A 194 -14.32 -2.45 1.28
CA SER A 194 -14.80 -3.80 1.00
C SER A 194 -13.81 -4.84 1.52
N ALA A 195 -14.15 -5.48 2.63
CA ALA A 195 -13.37 -6.57 3.18
C ALA A 195 -13.24 -7.75 2.19
N ASN A 196 -14.32 -8.04 1.45
CA ASN A 196 -14.33 -9.12 0.46
C ASN A 196 -13.37 -8.82 -0.69
N THR A 197 -13.36 -7.59 -1.21
CA THR A 197 -12.44 -7.18 -2.27
C THR A 197 -10.99 -7.26 -1.80
N TYR A 198 -10.70 -6.74 -0.60
CA TYR A 198 -9.35 -6.77 -0.06
C TYR A 198 -8.89 -8.20 0.26
N SER A 199 -9.77 -9.06 0.78
CA SER A 199 -9.50 -10.49 0.96
C SER A 199 -9.19 -11.22 -0.35
N ARG A 200 -9.94 -10.92 -1.43
CA ARG A 200 -9.65 -11.47 -2.76
C ARG A 200 -8.28 -11.02 -3.27
N TYR A 201 -7.94 -9.75 -3.05
CA TYR A 201 -6.63 -9.22 -3.41
C TYR A 201 -5.48 -9.91 -2.66
N LEU A 202 -5.60 -10.08 -1.35
CA LEU A 202 -4.61 -10.83 -0.56
C LEU A 202 -4.44 -12.26 -1.08
N ASN A 203 -5.55 -12.95 -1.37
CA ASN A 203 -5.51 -14.31 -1.92
C ASN A 203 -4.88 -14.36 -3.33
N PHE A 204 -5.18 -13.39 -4.19
CA PHE A 204 -4.57 -13.27 -5.51
C PHE A 204 -3.04 -13.10 -5.41
N LEU A 205 -2.56 -12.18 -4.57
CA LEU A 205 -1.13 -11.99 -4.37
C LEU A 205 -0.46 -13.18 -3.69
N SER A 206 -1.15 -13.88 -2.78
CA SER A 206 -0.62 -15.11 -2.17
C SER A 206 -0.37 -16.20 -3.22
N LYS A 207 -1.28 -16.38 -4.18
CA LYS A 207 -1.08 -17.33 -5.30
C LYS A 207 0.10 -16.91 -6.19
N ALA A 208 0.17 -15.61 -6.54
CA ALA A 208 1.28 -15.08 -7.31
C ALA A 208 2.63 -15.23 -6.58
N SER A 209 2.66 -15.00 -5.27
CA SER A 209 3.83 -15.18 -4.41
C SER A 209 4.33 -16.64 -4.42
N GLN A 210 3.43 -17.62 -4.35
CA GLN A 210 3.78 -19.04 -4.43
C GLN A 210 4.42 -19.42 -5.78
N LEU A 211 4.02 -18.74 -6.86
CA LEU A 211 4.58 -19.01 -8.19
C LEU A 211 5.91 -18.29 -8.43
N THR A 212 6.03 -17.05 -7.96
CA THR A 212 7.17 -16.18 -8.27
C THR A 212 8.27 -16.19 -7.22
N GLY A 213 7.93 -16.56 -5.98
CA GLY A 213 8.81 -16.43 -4.81
C GLY A 213 8.93 -14.99 -4.27
N LEU A 214 8.25 -14.02 -4.90
CA LEU A 214 8.26 -12.62 -4.47
C LEU A 214 7.27 -12.37 -3.33
N LYS A 215 7.56 -11.37 -2.49
CA LYS A 215 6.67 -10.93 -1.42
C LYS A 215 5.47 -10.16 -1.98
N ALA A 216 4.39 -10.07 -1.20
CA ALA A 216 3.18 -9.36 -1.60
C ALA A 216 3.42 -7.88 -1.94
N GLY A 217 4.32 -7.19 -1.19
CA GLY A 217 4.67 -5.80 -1.46
C GLY A 217 5.50 -5.61 -2.74
N GLU A 218 6.34 -6.59 -3.11
CA GLU A 218 7.07 -6.59 -4.38
C GLU A 218 6.13 -6.81 -5.56
N LEU A 219 5.19 -7.75 -5.44
CA LEU A 219 4.15 -8.01 -6.45
C LEU A 219 3.22 -6.80 -6.63
N GLU A 220 2.82 -6.15 -5.54
CA GLU A 220 2.06 -4.89 -5.60
C GLU A 220 2.84 -3.82 -6.36
N TYR A 221 4.13 -3.71 -6.11
CA TYR A 221 4.97 -2.76 -6.81
C TYR A 221 5.10 -3.08 -8.30
N LEU A 222 5.19 -4.35 -8.69
CA LEU A 222 5.17 -4.75 -10.11
C LEU A 222 3.84 -4.40 -10.79
N ILE A 223 2.71 -4.61 -10.11
CA ILE A 223 1.39 -4.16 -10.58
C ILE A 223 1.40 -2.66 -10.84
N PHE A 224 1.93 -1.89 -9.89
CA PHE A 224 2.00 -0.43 -10.01
C PHE A 224 2.86 0.01 -11.19
N LEU A 225 4.04 -0.59 -11.41
CA LEU A 225 4.92 -0.30 -12.54
C LEU A 225 4.26 -0.62 -13.89
N ASP A 226 3.67 -1.80 -14.01
CA ASP A 226 3.02 -2.24 -15.24
C ASP A 226 1.81 -1.35 -15.60
N ALA A 227 1.02 -0.95 -14.59
CA ALA A 227 -0.11 -0.04 -14.76
C ALA A 227 0.28 1.39 -15.18
N GLN A 228 1.53 1.80 -14.96
CA GLN A 228 2.04 3.11 -15.41
C GLN A 228 2.67 3.08 -16.81
N SER A 229 3.00 1.88 -17.31
CA SER A 229 3.65 1.71 -18.60
C SER A 229 2.66 1.65 -19.78
N ASN A 230 1.37 1.56 -19.48
CA ASN A 230 0.23 1.57 -20.39
C ASN A 230 -0.54 2.89 -20.28
#